data_f3084784a9bd7a8292e5a8df4e2d3861
#
_entry.id   f3084784a9bd7a8292e5a8df4e2d3861
#
_cell.length_a   1.000
_cell.length_b   1.000
_cell.length_c   1.000
_cell.angle_alpha   90.00
_cell.angle_beta   90.00
_cell.angle_gamma   90.00
#
_symmetry.space_group_name_H-M   'P 1'
#
loop_
_entity.id
_entity.type
_entity.pdbx_description
1 polymer ?
#
loop_
_entity_poly.entity_id
_entity_poly.type
_entity_poly.pdbx_seq_one_letter_code
_entity_poly.pdbx_strand_id
1 'polypeptide(L)' 'MTIYLVACSARKLPHPAPAADLYTGQSFKLASEIAKLRSTRWALLSAKHGLVEPDTQVEP' A
#
# COMPACT_ATOMS: atom_id res chain seq x y z
N MET A 1 -8.64 -11.63 -14.54
CA MET A 1 -8.36 -10.34 -13.90
C MET A 1 -7.18 -10.47 -12.95
N THR A 2 -6.23 -9.57 -13.04
CA THR A 2 -5.03 -9.63 -12.21
C THR A 2 -5.04 -8.51 -11.18
N ILE A 3 -4.77 -8.85 -9.93
CA ILE A 3 -4.63 -7.87 -8.86
C ILE A 3 -3.21 -7.99 -8.31
N TYR A 4 -2.52 -6.86 -8.25
CA TYR A 4 -1.21 -6.82 -7.62
C TYR A 4 -1.37 -6.63 -6.11
N LEU A 5 -0.68 -7.47 -5.34
CA LEU A 5 -0.63 -7.33 -3.90
C LEU A 5 0.74 -6.81 -3.50
N VAL A 6 0.76 -5.71 -2.75
CA VAL A 6 2.00 -5.09 -2.31
C VAL A 6 2.07 -5.17 -0.80
N ALA A 7 3.14 -5.77 -0.29
CA ALA A 7 3.35 -5.88 1.15
C ALA A 7 3.67 -4.52 1.74
N CYS A 8 3.08 -4.20 2.88
CA CYS A 8 3.32 -2.95 3.57
C CYS A 8 4.70 -2.93 4.22
N SER A 9 5.28 -1.75 4.30
CA SER A 9 6.58 -1.57 4.95
C SER A 9 6.42 -1.34 6.45
N ALA A 10 7.51 -1.47 7.19
CA ALA A 10 7.53 -1.12 8.60
C ALA A 10 7.48 0.39 8.81
N ARG A 11 8.02 1.15 7.86
CA ARG A 11 8.01 2.61 7.96
C ARG A 11 6.69 3.17 7.47
N LYS A 12 6.14 4.09 8.24
CA LYS A 12 4.86 4.70 7.91
C LYS A 12 4.76 6.08 8.54
N LEU A 13 3.82 6.88 8.03
CA LEU A 13 3.56 8.20 8.58
C LEU A 13 3.03 8.09 10.02
N PRO A 14 3.27 9.13 10.84
CA PRO A 14 2.81 9.13 12.23
C PRO A 14 1.34 9.51 12.41
N HIS A 15 0.60 9.65 11.33
CA HIS A 15 -0.81 10.05 11.38
C HIS A 15 -1.59 9.27 10.32
N PRO A 16 -2.92 9.21 10.43
CA PRO A 16 -3.74 8.51 9.44
C PRO A 16 -3.59 9.11 8.04
N ALA A 17 -3.66 8.26 7.03
CA ALA A 17 -3.55 8.66 5.64
C ALA A 17 -4.12 7.56 4.76
N PRO A 18 -4.40 7.85 3.48
CA PRO A 18 -4.75 6.77 2.54
C PRO A 18 -3.64 5.72 2.54
N ALA A 19 -4.02 4.45 2.44
CA ALA A 19 -3.07 3.36 2.57
C ALA A 19 -1.87 3.50 1.63
N ALA A 20 -2.09 3.97 0.41
CA ALA A 20 -1.01 4.15 -0.54
C ALA A 20 0.03 5.19 -0.09
N ASP A 21 -0.39 6.15 0.73
CA ASP A 21 0.49 7.22 1.21
C ASP A 21 1.05 6.96 2.60
N LEU A 22 0.39 6.10 3.36
CA LEU A 22 0.77 5.86 4.75
C LEU A 22 2.16 5.24 4.87
N TYR A 23 2.47 4.27 4.03
CA TYR A 23 3.71 3.51 4.11
C TYR A 23 4.81 4.22 3.34
N THR A 24 5.92 4.51 4.02
CA THR A 24 6.99 5.34 3.47
C THR A 24 8.27 4.59 3.18
N GLY A 25 8.29 3.27 3.38
CA GLY A 25 9.46 2.47 3.07
C GLY A 25 9.80 2.51 1.58
N GLN A 26 11.09 2.54 1.26
CA GLN A 26 11.53 2.65 -0.11
C GLN A 26 11.09 1.47 -0.97
N SER A 27 11.17 0.27 -0.42
CA SER A 27 10.73 -0.93 -1.14
C SER A 27 9.24 -0.89 -1.42
N PHE A 28 8.44 -0.41 -0.46
CA PHE A 28 7.01 -0.28 -0.66
C PHE A 28 6.71 0.73 -1.77
N LYS A 29 7.36 1.87 -1.76
CA LYS A 29 7.13 2.90 -2.77
C LYS A 29 7.45 2.40 -4.16
N LEU A 30 8.56 1.70 -4.31
CA LEU A 30 8.95 1.14 -5.60
C LEU A 30 7.95 0.10 -6.07
N ALA A 31 7.58 -0.82 -5.20
CA ALA A 31 6.62 -1.88 -5.55
C ALA A 31 5.25 -1.30 -5.90
N SER A 32 4.79 -0.28 -5.17
CA SER A 32 3.50 0.32 -5.47
C SER A 32 3.50 1.06 -6.81
N GLU A 33 4.61 1.69 -7.17
CA GLU A 33 4.72 2.33 -8.47
C GLU A 33 4.69 1.32 -9.60
N ILE A 34 5.36 0.19 -9.45
CA ILE A 34 5.32 -0.88 -10.43
C ILE A 34 3.90 -1.42 -10.57
N ALA A 35 3.20 -1.60 -9.46
CA ALA A 35 1.82 -2.07 -9.48
C ALA A 35 0.91 -1.11 -10.23
N LYS A 36 1.08 0.19 -10.02
CA LYS A 36 0.29 1.21 -10.72
C LYS A 36 0.53 1.18 -12.23
N LEU A 37 1.76 0.91 -12.64
CA LEU A 37 2.10 0.88 -14.06
C LEU A 37 1.63 -0.40 -14.75
N ARG A 38 1.56 -1.49 -14.02
CA ARG A 38 1.30 -2.80 -14.62
C ARG A 38 -0.10 -3.32 -14.46
N SER A 39 -0.87 -2.74 -13.56
CA SER A 39 -2.20 -3.24 -13.28
C SER A 39 -3.17 -2.10 -13.14
N THR A 40 -4.40 -2.34 -13.58
CA THR A 40 -5.49 -1.41 -13.36
C THR A 40 -6.00 -1.48 -11.93
N ARG A 41 -5.58 -2.51 -11.20
CA ARG A 41 -6.03 -2.71 -9.83
C ARG A 41 -4.92 -3.30 -8.98
N TRP A 42 -4.72 -2.72 -7.80
CA TRP A 42 -3.75 -3.21 -6.85
C TRP A 42 -4.23 -2.96 -5.43
N ALA A 43 -3.69 -3.70 -4.49
CA ALA A 43 -4.07 -3.58 -3.09
C ALA A 43 -2.84 -3.81 -2.22
N LEU A 44 -2.94 -3.39 -0.94
CA LEU A 44 -1.90 -3.57 0.04
C LEU A 44 -2.23 -4.71 0.97
N LEU A 45 -1.21 -5.45 1.37
CA LEU A 45 -1.36 -6.48 2.39
C LEU A 45 -0.66 -6.01 3.66
N SER A 46 -1.45 -5.67 4.66
CA SER A 46 -0.95 -5.13 5.92
C SER A 46 -1.08 -6.15 7.04
N ALA A 47 -0.03 -6.30 7.85
CA ALA A 47 -0.08 -7.17 9.01
C ALA A 47 -1.11 -6.70 10.03
N LYS A 48 -1.33 -5.39 10.11
CA LYS A 48 -2.26 -4.81 11.07
C LYS A 48 -3.70 -4.78 10.55
N HIS A 49 -3.88 -4.45 9.27
CA HIS A 49 -5.19 -4.19 8.69
C HIS A 49 -5.66 -5.25 7.70
N GLY A 50 -4.83 -6.23 7.37
CA GLY A 50 -5.16 -7.22 6.36
C GLY A 50 -5.09 -6.65 4.96
N LEU A 51 -6.02 -7.06 4.10
CA LEU A 51 -6.07 -6.56 2.73
C LEU A 51 -6.73 -5.19 2.69
N VAL A 52 -6.02 -4.21 2.15
CA VAL A 52 -6.48 -2.82 2.15
C VAL A 52 -6.36 -2.23 0.75
N GLU A 53 -7.36 -1.49 0.33
CA GLU A 53 -7.30 -0.77 -0.93
C GLU A 53 -6.45 0.50 -0.78
N PRO A 54 -5.78 0.95 -1.86
CA PRO A 54 -4.87 2.10 -1.78
C PRO A 54 -5.52 3.39 -1.31
N ASP A 55 -6.80 3.57 -1.59
CA ASP A 55 -7.53 4.79 -1.26
C ASP A 55 -8.11 4.77 0.16
N THR A 56 -8.04 3.63 0.83
CA THR A 56 -8.64 3.50 2.15
C THR A 56 -7.83 4.25 3.19
N GLN A 57 -8.49 5.11 3.95
CA GLN A 57 -7.86 5.82 5.06
C GLN A 57 -7.57 4.83 6.17
N VAL A 58 -6.32 4.75 6.60
CA VAL A 58 -5.91 3.82 7.65
C VAL A 58 -5.04 4.52 8.69
N GLU A 59 -5.03 3.96 9.88
CA GLU A 59 -4.17 4.44 10.95
C GLU A 59 -2.82 3.76 10.93
N PRO A 60 -1.79 4.44 11.43
CA PRO A 60 -0.44 3.87 11.49
C PRO A 60 -0.35 2.61 12.33
#